data_1517b25c23832f23a19552113bc58431
#
_entry.id   1517b25c23832f23a19552113bc58431
#
_cell.length_a   1.000
_cell.length_b   1.000
_cell.length_c   1.000
_cell.angle_alpha   90.00
_cell.angle_beta   90.00
_cell.angle_gamma   90.00
#
_symmetry.space_group_name_H-M   'P 1'
#
loop_
_entity.id
_entity.type
_entity.pdbx_description
1 polymer ?
#
loop_
_entity_poly.entity_id
_entity_poly.type
_entity_poly.pdbx_seq_one_letter_code
_entity_poly.pdbx_strand_id
1 'polypeptide(L)' 'MNIGMIGLGKLGMDAAEVFATKNTVYGYDIYPRKSDTVNVCETVEDCVNKSDWIFIAVETPH' A
#
# COMPACT_ATOMS: atom_id res chain seq x y z
N MET A 1 8.81 11.34 -2.19
CA MET A 1 8.20 10.97 -0.91
C MET A 1 7.83 9.51 -0.93
N ASN A 2 8.05 8.82 0.15
CA ASN A 2 7.68 7.41 0.29
C ASN A 2 6.33 7.30 0.97
N ILE A 3 5.38 6.68 0.31
CA ILE A 3 4.01 6.54 0.81
C ILE A 3 3.76 5.07 1.11
N GLY A 4 3.22 4.81 2.29
CA GLY A 4 2.80 3.47 2.69
C GLY A 4 1.29 3.33 2.60
N MET A 5 0.84 2.19 2.08
CA MET A 5 -0.58 1.86 2.02
C MET A 5 -0.81 0.56 2.76
N ILE A 6 -1.54 0.63 3.86
CA ILE A 6 -1.92 -0.55 4.61
C ILE A 6 -3.31 -0.96 4.17
N GLY A 7 -3.40 -2.12 3.57
CA GLY A 7 -4.62 -2.60 2.93
C GLY A 7 -4.54 -2.40 1.43
N LEU A 8 -4.41 -3.49 0.69
CA LEU A 8 -4.29 -3.49 -0.76
C LEU A 8 -5.46 -4.23 -1.42
N GLY A 9 -6.64 -4.09 -0.82
CA GLY A 9 -7.86 -4.48 -1.49
C GLY A 9 -8.08 -3.57 -2.70
N LYS A 10 -9.22 -3.68 -3.35
CA LYS A 10 -9.44 -2.94 -4.60
C LYS A 10 -9.21 -1.43 -4.44
N LEU A 11 -9.81 -0.83 -3.42
CA LEU A 11 -9.68 0.61 -3.20
C LEU A 11 -8.26 1.01 -2.81
N GLY A 12 -7.66 0.25 -1.90
CA GLY A 12 -6.29 0.53 -1.46
C GLY A 12 -5.28 0.37 -2.58
N MET A 13 -5.41 -0.67 -3.39
CA MET A 13 -4.51 -0.88 -4.50
C MET A 13 -4.67 0.20 -5.57
N ASP A 14 -5.90 0.57 -5.89
CA ASP A 14 -6.17 1.64 -6.87
C ASP A 14 -5.54 2.96 -6.41
N ALA A 15 -5.74 3.32 -5.14
CA ALA A 15 -5.15 4.53 -4.59
C ALA A 15 -3.62 4.46 -4.58
N ALA A 16 -3.06 3.32 -4.18
CA ALA A 16 -1.62 3.13 -4.15
C ALA A 16 -0.99 3.27 -5.54
N GLU A 17 -1.65 2.73 -6.55
CA GLU A 17 -1.16 2.83 -7.93
C GLU A 17 -1.23 4.26 -8.46
N VAL A 18 -2.24 5.02 -8.07
CA VAL A 18 -2.31 6.45 -8.41
C VAL A 18 -1.16 7.21 -7.75
N PHE A 19 -0.91 6.99 -6.46
CA PHE A 19 0.21 7.63 -5.77
C PHE A 19 1.56 7.25 -6.39
N ALA A 20 1.69 6.02 -6.88
CA ALA A 20 2.94 5.53 -7.45
C ALA A 20 3.32 6.23 -8.75
N THR A 21 2.42 6.99 -9.36
CA THR A 21 2.75 7.76 -10.56
C THR A 21 3.73 8.90 -10.26
N LYS A 22 3.78 9.37 -9.02
CA LYS A 22 4.64 10.49 -8.61
C LYS A 22 5.44 10.24 -7.34
N ASN A 23 5.27 9.10 -6.72
CA ASN A 23 5.91 8.77 -5.45
C ASN A 23 6.38 7.32 -5.45
N THR A 24 7.27 7.00 -4.54
CA THR A 24 7.58 5.60 -4.25
C THR A 24 6.53 5.11 -3.27
N VAL A 25 5.83 4.03 -3.62
CA VAL A 25 4.77 3.50 -2.78
C VAL A 25 5.11 2.10 -2.30
N TYR A 26 4.95 1.89 -1.01
CA TYR A 26 5.07 0.59 -0.35
C TYR A 26 3.69 0.19 0.15
N GLY A 27 3.33 -1.06 0.01
CA GLY A 27 2.02 -1.52 0.42
C GLY A 27 2.08 -2.83 1.17
N TYR A 28 1.12 -3.05 2.05
CA TYR A 28 0.98 -4.30 2.77
C TYR A 28 -0.48 -4.72 2.86
N ASP A 29 -0.71 -6.02 2.71
CA ASP A 29 -2.03 -6.62 2.91
C ASP A 29 -1.82 -7.99 3.54
N ILE A 30 -2.80 -8.44 4.33
CA ILE A 30 -2.77 -9.78 4.93
C ILE A 30 -2.93 -10.87 3.88
N TYR A 31 -3.50 -10.54 2.72
CA TYR A 31 -3.62 -11.45 1.59
C TYR A 31 -2.51 -11.18 0.57
N PRO A 32 -2.07 -12.21 -0.16
CA PRO A 32 -1.06 -11.99 -1.22
C PRO A 32 -1.57 -11.01 -2.27
N ARG A 33 -0.76 -10.00 -2.57
CA ARG A 33 -1.06 -9.01 -3.61
C ARG A 33 0.14 -8.86 -4.53
N LYS A 34 -0.11 -8.44 -5.76
CA LYS A 34 0.93 -8.17 -6.74
C LYS A 34 0.65 -6.87 -7.44
N SER A 35 1.70 -6.11 -7.72
CA SER A 35 1.60 -4.88 -8.49
C SER A 35 2.93 -4.62 -9.18
N ASP A 36 2.87 -4.00 -10.37
CA ASP A 36 4.07 -3.61 -11.11
C ASP A 36 4.62 -2.27 -10.63
N THR A 37 3.81 -1.47 -9.93
CA THR A 37 4.16 -0.10 -9.55
C THR A 37 4.26 0.09 -8.04
N VAL A 38 3.57 -0.72 -7.26
CA VAL A 38 3.58 -0.66 -5.79
C VAL A 38 4.51 -1.74 -5.26
N ASN A 39 5.40 -1.36 -4.36
CA ASN A 39 6.30 -2.31 -3.71
C ASN A 39 5.56 -3.00 -2.58
N VAL A 40 5.15 -4.23 -2.80
CA VAL A 40 4.41 -4.99 -1.81
C VAL A 40 5.37 -5.55 -0.76
N CYS A 41 5.15 -5.20 0.50
CA CYS A 41 5.98 -5.62 1.62
C CYS A 41 5.46 -6.90 2.24
N GLU A 42 6.34 -7.66 2.86
CA GLU A 42 5.98 -8.93 3.50
C GLU A 42 5.38 -8.73 4.89
N THR A 43 5.71 -7.60 5.54
CA THR A 43 5.18 -7.29 6.88
C THR A 43 4.71 -5.85 6.95
N VAL A 44 3.78 -5.58 7.85
CA VAL A 44 3.31 -4.21 8.09
C VAL A 44 4.44 -3.33 8.62
N GLU A 45 5.31 -3.89 9.46
CA GLU A 45 6.44 -3.16 10.02
C GLU A 45 7.39 -2.68 8.92
N ASP A 46 7.67 -3.54 7.95
CA ASP A 46 8.54 -3.20 6.83
C ASP A 46 7.96 -2.06 6.02
N CYS A 47 6.66 -2.11 5.75
CA CYS A 47 5.95 -1.05 5.05
C CYS A 47 6.02 0.28 5.80
N VAL A 48 5.75 0.25 7.10
CA VAL A 48 5.77 1.45 7.95
C VAL A 48 7.16 2.05 8.01
N ASN A 49 8.18 1.21 8.19
CA ASN A 49 9.55 1.69 8.34
C ASN A 49 10.10 2.35 7.07
N LYS A 50 9.59 1.97 5.91
CA LYS A 50 10.05 2.53 4.63
C LYS A 50 9.27 3.76 4.20
N SER A 51 8.21 4.12 4.91
CA SER A 51 7.27 5.14 4.47
C SER A 51 7.35 6.41 5.29
N ASP A 52 7.18 7.56 4.62
CA ASP A 52 7.09 8.86 5.29
C ASP A 52 5.64 9.17 5.69
N TRP A 53 4.68 8.73 4.88
CA TRP A 53 3.25 8.87 5.11
C TRP A 53 2.58 7.52 5.01
N ILE A 54 1.65 7.27 5.91
CA ILE A 54 0.92 6.00 5.95
C ILE A 54 -0.57 6.27 5.75
N PHE A 55 -1.16 5.58 4.77
CA PHE A 55 -2.59 5.56 4.56
C PHE A 55 -3.10 4.17 4.91
N ILE A 56 -4.24 4.12 5.53
CA ILE A 56 -4.89 2.86 5.90
C ILE A 56 -6.20 2.76 5.12
N ALA A 57 -6.29 1.75 4.27
CA ALA A 57 -7.49 1.48 3.50
C ALA A 57 -8.20 0.29 4.12
N VAL A 58 -9.37 0.53 4.66
CA VAL A 58 -10.17 -0.51 5.29
C VAL A 58 -11.42 -0.74 4.46
N GLU A 59 -11.63 -1.98 4.06
CA GLU A 59 -12.86 -2.36 3.39
C GLU A 59 -13.91 -2.68 4.46
N THR A 60 -15.08 -2.07 4.32
CA THR A 60 -16.18 -2.37 5.21
C THR A 60 -16.96 -3.56 4.65
N PRO A 61 -17.21 -4.58 5.46
CA PRO A 61 -18.04 -5.69 5.02
C PRO A 61 -19.49 -5.24 4.83
N HIS A 62 -20.12 -5.79 3.82
CA HIS A 62 -21.54 -5.52 3.53
C HIS A 62 -22.38 -6.73 3.86
#